data_9abd8fc904a8a39471c31f1ea5e22533
#
_entry.id   9abd8fc904a8a39471c31f1ea5e22533
#
_cell.length_a   1.000
_cell.length_b   1.000
_cell.length_c   1.000
_cell.angle_alpha   90.00
_cell.angle_beta   90.00
_cell.angle_gamma   90.00
#
_symmetry.space_group_name_H-M   'P 1'
#
loop_
_entity.id
_entity.type
_entity.pdbx_description
1 polymer ?
#
loop_
_entity_poly.entity_id
_entity_poly.type
_entity_poly.pdbx_seq_one_letter_code
_entity_poly.pdbx_strand_id
1 'polypeptide(L)'
;MNTKLIAGLAASAAATALFVTGCSDSGTSSTPSSTGSAAPAPAAGKSTASVDGKEFTAKFDTTCAKQGGTLALALTDLANATYGNLSVSASVEGDTVQAVAVAGTKGGSNGLPYAVGYGNGQPGGSATLAKDGNTFRITGEGVSAPDMTNPLAGPATAKFDITFACTTIA
;
A
#
# COMPACT_ATOMS: atom_id res chain seq x y z
N MET A 1 11.19 -37.16 -39.77
CA MET A 1 12.20 -36.79 -40.79
C MET A 1 12.67 -35.40 -40.51
N ASN A 2 13.98 -35.32 -40.27
CA ASN A 2 14.95 -34.20 -40.30
C ASN A 2 14.84 -33.17 -39.16
N THR A 3 15.51 -33.34 -38.07
CA THR A 3 16.92 -33.05 -37.73
C THR A 3 17.51 -31.81 -38.42
N LYS A 4 17.82 -30.77 -37.63
CA LYS A 4 19.14 -30.15 -37.65
C LYS A 4 19.36 -29.23 -36.42
N LEU A 5 20.32 -29.67 -35.64
CA LEU A 5 21.14 -28.97 -34.66
C LEU A 5 21.88 -27.78 -35.32
N ILE A 6 22.05 -26.67 -34.65
CA ILE A 6 23.28 -25.89 -34.73
C ILE A 6 23.59 -25.33 -33.33
N ALA A 7 24.73 -25.72 -32.84
CA ALA A 7 25.47 -25.20 -31.70
C ALA A 7 26.36 -24.01 -32.10
N GLY A 8 26.68 -23.16 -31.14
CA GLY A 8 27.70 -22.10 -31.24
C GLY A 8 27.63 -21.22 -30.00
N LEU A 9 28.42 -21.44 -28.97
CA LEU A 9 29.77 -20.95 -28.62
C LEU A 9 29.90 -19.41 -28.69
N ALA A 10 30.23 -18.73 -27.63
CA ALA A 10 31.40 -18.43 -26.85
C ALA A 10 31.20 -17.15 -26.05
N ALA A 11 31.37 -17.16 -24.79
CA ALA A 11 32.40 -16.58 -23.93
C ALA A 11 32.93 -15.17 -24.29
N SER A 12 32.80 -14.24 -23.35
CA SER A 12 33.90 -13.34 -22.96
C SER A 12 33.58 -12.59 -21.66
N ALA A 13 34.41 -12.78 -20.67
CA ALA A 13 34.57 -12.05 -19.44
C ALA A 13 35.23 -10.69 -19.71
N ALA A 14 34.82 -9.65 -19.03
CA ALA A 14 35.65 -8.49 -18.76
C ALA A 14 35.30 -7.89 -17.40
N ALA A 15 36.13 -8.19 -16.42
CA ALA A 15 36.18 -7.49 -15.15
C ALA A 15 36.92 -6.17 -15.34
N THR A 16 36.33 -5.07 -14.89
CA THR A 16 37.07 -3.82 -14.64
C THR A 16 36.69 -3.30 -13.27
N ALA A 17 37.56 -3.56 -12.32
CA ALA A 17 37.62 -2.89 -11.04
C ALA A 17 38.22 -1.50 -11.23
N LEU A 18 37.50 -0.46 -10.84
CA LEU A 18 38.03 0.89 -10.65
C LEU A 18 37.94 1.26 -9.19
N PHE A 19 39.05 1.12 -8.49
CA PHE A 19 39.31 1.75 -7.20
C PHE A 19 39.56 3.24 -7.44
N VAL A 20 38.71 4.08 -6.87
CA VAL A 20 39.05 5.49 -6.68
C VAL A 20 39.16 5.74 -5.20
N THR A 21 40.39 5.77 -4.72
CA THR A 21 40.80 6.37 -3.47
C THR A 21 40.94 7.87 -3.71
N GLY A 22 40.18 8.67 -3.01
CA GLY A 22 40.29 10.14 -3.03
C GLY A 22 40.04 10.69 -1.64
N CYS A 23 41.10 11.22 -1.06
CA CYS A 23 41.21 11.78 0.28
C CYS A 23 40.37 13.04 0.52
N SER A 24 39.99 13.18 1.77
CA SER A 24 39.90 14.37 2.63
C SER A 24 39.79 15.73 1.96
N ASP A 25 38.70 16.43 2.22
CA ASP A 25 38.77 17.84 2.55
C ASP A 25 37.66 18.22 3.55
N SER A 26 38.06 18.97 4.56
CA SER A 26 37.20 19.46 5.64
C SER A 26 36.36 20.62 5.11
N GLY A 27 35.10 20.36 4.82
CA GLY A 27 34.11 21.37 4.48
C GLY A 27 32.86 21.18 5.30
N THR A 28 32.65 22.05 6.27
CA THR A 28 31.43 22.17 7.06
C THR A 28 30.28 22.52 6.14
N SER A 29 29.56 21.52 5.67
CA SER A 29 28.26 21.70 4.97
C SER A 29 27.16 21.16 5.88
N SER A 30 26.42 22.08 6.43
CA SER A 30 25.16 21.84 7.10
C SER A 30 24.19 21.12 6.14
N THR A 31 24.11 19.82 6.30
CA THR A 31 23.07 18.98 5.67
C THR A 31 21.74 19.41 6.28
N PRO A 32 20.73 19.80 5.50
CA PRO A 32 19.39 19.89 6.04
C PRO A 32 18.95 18.45 6.37
N SER A 33 18.88 18.13 7.65
CA SER A 33 18.16 16.97 8.14
C SER A 33 16.72 17.09 7.65
N SER A 34 16.39 16.39 6.58
CA SER A 34 15.02 16.03 6.30
C SER A 34 14.59 15.11 7.45
N THR A 35 14.01 15.71 8.47
CA THR A 35 13.20 15.01 9.48
C THR A 35 12.04 14.40 8.72
N GLY A 36 12.27 13.21 8.17
CA GLY A 36 11.20 12.32 7.78
C GLY A 36 10.39 12.09 9.04
N SER A 37 9.21 12.69 9.11
CA SER A 37 8.25 12.44 10.18
C SER A 37 7.95 10.94 10.10
N ALA A 38 8.57 10.16 10.97
CA ALA A 38 8.26 8.75 11.12
C ALA A 38 6.76 8.69 11.43
N ALA A 39 6.00 8.00 10.59
CA ALA A 39 4.60 7.76 10.85
C ALA A 39 4.47 7.20 12.27
N PRO A 40 3.51 7.70 13.10
CA PRO A 40 3.33 7.20 14.45
C PRO A 40 3.19 5.69 14.42
N ALA A 41 3.82 4.99 15.37
CA ALA A 41 3.68 3.54 15.50
C ALA A 41 2.18 3.18 15.60
N PRO A 42 1.74 2.05 15.01
CA PRO A 42 0.35 1.64 15.08
C PRO A 42 -0.08 1.49 16.54
N ALA A 43 -1.26 2.01 16.87
CA ALA A 43 -1.84 1.83 18.20
C ALA A 43 -2.15 0.34 18.38
N ALA A 44 -1.49 -0.32 19.34
CA ALA A 44 -1.72 -1.72 19.63
C ALA A 44 -3.17 -1.95 20.06
N GLY A 45 -3.86 -2.88 19.42
CA GLY A 45 -5.11 -3.47 19.91
C GLY A 45 -6.41 -3.02 19.26
N LYS A 46 -6.46 -2.00 18.39
CA LYS A 46 -7.69 -1.60 17.70
C LYS A 46 -7.45 -1.35 16.21
N SER A 47 -8.28 -1.97 15.39
CA SER A 47 -8.28 -1.69 13.95
C SER A 47 -8.98 -0.36 13.65
N THR A 48 -8.37 0.44 12.79
CA THR A 48 -8.88 1.74 12.35
C THR A 48 -8.64 1.93 10.87
N ALA A 49 -9.43 2.77 10.24
CA ALA A 49 -9.20 3.19 8.87
C ALA A 49 -9.64 4.64 8.68
N SER A 50 -8.87 5.40 7.93
CA SER A 50 -9.18 6.77 7.55
C SER A 50 -8.84 7.02 6.07
N VAL A 51 -9.58 7.94 5.48
CA VAL A 51 -9.30 8.44 4.12
C VAL A 51 -9.33 9.97 4.17
N ASP A 52 -8.31 10.60 3.59
CA ASP A 52 -8.07 12.06 3.60
C ASP A 52 -8.12 12.66 5.02
N GLY A 53 -7.56 11.90 5.99
CA GLY A 53 -7.53 12.29 7.40
C GLY A 53 -8.87 12.15 8.13
N LYS A 54 -9.93 11.69 7.46
CA LYS A 54 -11.23 11.43 8.06
C LYS A 54 -11.34 9.96 8.45
N GLU A 55 -11.36 9.69 9.75
CA GLU A 55 -11.55 8.33 10.27
C GLU A 55 -12.98 7.83 10.04
N PHE A 56 -13.09 6.55 9.64
CA PHE A 56 -14.38 5.89 9.56
C PHE A 56 -14.90 5.59 10.98
N THR A 57 -16.09 6.13 11.29
CA THR A 57 -16.82 5.72 12.49
C THR A 57 -17.42 4.34 12.22
N ALA A 58 -16.70 3.29 12.59
CA ALA A 58 -17.04 1.91 12.28
C ALA A 58 -16.77 0.96 13.44
N LYS A 59 -17.50 -0.14 13.46
CA LYS A 59 -17.25 -1.30 14.32
C LYS A 59 -16.65 -2.39 13.46
N PHE A 60 -15.33 -2.37 13.32
CA PHE A 60 -14.66 -3.30 12.46
C PHE A 60 -14.50 -4.69 13.07
N ASP A 61 -14.93 -5.71 12.34
CA ASP A 61 -14.46 -7.08 12.48
C ASP A 61 -13.18 -7.23 11.67
N THR A 62 -12.12 -7.73 12.31
CA THR A 62 -10.79 -7.87 11.69
C THR A 62 -10.52 -9.32 11.36
N THR A 63 -10.19 -9.58 10.11
CA THR A 63 -9.76 -10.90 9.63
C THR A 63 -8.37 -10.80 9.01
N CYS A 64 -7.48 -11.70 9.41
CA CYS A 64 -6.12 -11.79 8.91
C CYS A 64 -5.81 -13.24 8.56
N ALA A 65 -5.38 -13.48 7.32
CA ALA A 65 -5.04 -14.82 6.84
C ALA A 65 -3.76 -14.78 6.01
N LYS A 66 -2.96 -15.85 6.10
CA LYS A 66 -1.74 -15.99 5.30
C LYS A 66 -1.83 -17.24 4.44
N GLN A 67 -1.74 -17.09 3.14
CA GLN A 67 -1.77 -18.16 2.18
C GLN A 67 -0.71 -17.98 1.10
N GLY A 68 0.11 -19.00 0.88
CA GLY A 68 1.08 -19.00 -0.23
C GLY A 68 2.10 -17.84 -0.20
N GLY A 69 2.40 -17.28 0.98
CA GLY A 69 3.30 -16.13 1.11
C GLY A 69 2.59 -14.77 1.13
N THR A 70 1.33 -14.71 0.71
CA THR A 70 0.49 -13.51 0.75
C THR A 70 -0.25 -13.42 2.08
N LEU A 71 -0.15 -12.27 2.74
CA LEU A 71 -0.95 -11.90 3.90
C LEU A 71 -2.16 -11.10 3.42
N ALA A 72 -3.36 -11.64 3.65
CA ALA A 72 -4.63 -10.99 3.41
C ALA A 72 -5.17 -10.39 4.71
N LEU A 73 -5.50 -9.11 4.66
CA LEU A 73 -6.00 -8.32 5.78
C LEU A 73 -7.36 -7.74 5.41
N ALA A 74 -8.34 -7.82 6.31
CA ALA A 74 -9.66 -7.27 6.08
C ALA A 74 -10.27 -6.68 7.36
N LEU A 75 -10.96 -5.55 7.20
CA LEU A 75 -11.85 -4.93 8.18
C LEU A 75 -13.24 -4.87 7.56
N THR A 76 -14.26 -5.29 8.29
CA THR A 76 -15.63 -5.24 7.81
C THR A 76 -16.56 -4.65 8.86
N ASP A 77 -17.48 -3.80 8.42
CA ASP A 77 -18.63 -3.30 9.18
C ASP A 77 -19.87 -3.37 8.29
N LEU A 78 -20.64 -4.44 8.43
CA LEU A 78 -21.76 -4.74 7.54
C LEU A 78 -22.99 -3.84 7.74
N ALA A 79 -23.01 -3.07 8.83
CA ALA A 79 -24.14 -2.21 9.19
C ALA A 79 -23.70 -0.75 9.43
N ASN A 80 -22.67 -0.29 8.73
CA ASN A 80 -22.19 1.07 8.89
C ASN A 80 -23.23 2.11 8.49
N ALA A 81 -23.50 3.05 9.39
CA ALA A 81 -24.57 4.04 9.18
C ALA A 81 -24.33 4.92 7.94
N THR A 82 -23.07 5.28 7.67
CA THR A 82 -22.70 6.18 6.58
C THR A 82 -22.44 5.43 5.27
N TYR A 83 -21.73 4.29 5.35
CA TYR A 83 -21.19 3.59 4.18
C TYR A 83 -21.92 2.29 3.85
N GLY A 84 -22.90 1.87 4.65
CA GLY A 84 -23.61 0.60 4.47
C GLY A 84 -22.71 -0.59 4.80
N ASN A 85 -22.53 -1.50 3.86
CA ASN A 85 -21.52 -2.54 4.00
C ASN A 85 -20.15 -1.90 3.71
N LEU A 86 -19.43 -1.55 4.77
CA LEU A 86 -18.08 -1.00 4.67
C LEU A 86 -17.06 -2.13 4.77
N SER A 87 -16.18 -2.21 3.79
CA SER A 87 -15.03 -3.12 3.79
C SER A 87 -13.74 -2.39 3.49
N VAL A 88 -12.69 -2.77 4.19
CA VAL A 88 -11.32 -2.31 3.95
C VAL A 88 -10.45 -3.55 3.85
N SER A 89 -9.72 -3.70 2.77
CA SER A 89 -8.88 -4.87 2.56
C SER A 89 -7.50 -4.48 2.06
N ALA A 90 -6.52 -5.32 2.38
CA ALA A 90 -5.19 -5.20 1.85
C ALA A 90 -4.57 -6.58 1.63
N SER A 91 -3.69 -6.69 0.63
CA SER A 91 -2.84 -7.83 0.42
C SER A 91 -1.37 -7.41 0.46
N VAL A 92 -0.55 -8.23 1.11
CA VAL A 92 0.86 -7.96 1.35
C VAL A 92 1.69 -9.20 1.03
N GLU A 93 2.77 -9.04 0.29
CA GLU A 93 3.78 -10.07 0.04
C GLU A 93 5.13 -9.61 0.57
N GLY A 94 5.69 -10.36 1.52
CA GLY A 94 6.88 -9.92 2.24
C GLY A 94 6.64 -8.60 2.97
N ASP A 95 7.29 -7.53 2.51
CA ASP A 95 7.11 -6.15 3.01
C ASP A 95 6.44 -5.22 1.99
N THR A 96 5.97 -5.79 0.88
CA THR A 96 5.35 -5.02 -0.21
C THR A 96 3.84 -5.11 -0.14
N VAL A 97 3.17 -3.97 -0.10
CA VAL A 97 1.71 -3.89 -0.25
C VAL A 97 1.36 -4.11 -1.72
N GLN A 98 0.61 -5.16 -2.03
CA GLN A 98 0.22 -5.49 -3.39
C GLN A 98 -1.07 -4.76 -3.80
N ALA A 99 -2.01 -4.68 -2.88
CA ALA A 99 -3.27 -3.97 -3.13
C ALA A 99 -3.87 -3.44 -1.83
N VAL A 100 -4.64 -2.36 -1.95
CA VAL A 100 -5.54 -1.83 -0.91
C VAL A 100 -6.87 -1.51 -1.57
N ALA A 101 -7.96 -1.85 -0.91
CA ALA A 101 -9.29 -1.44 -1.32
C ALA A 101 -10.11 -0.98 -0.11
N VAL A 102 -10.77 0.15 -0.24
CA VAL A 102 -11.78 0.66 0.69
C VAL A 102 -13.07 0.77 -0.09
N ALA A 103 -14.12 0.10 0.34
CA ALA A 103 -15.39 0.06 -0.36
C ALA A 103 -16.57 0.18 0.61
N GLY A 104 -17.56 0.98 0.22
CA GLY A 104 -18.85 1.08 0.91
C GLY A 104 -19.99 0.97 -0.09
N THR A 105 -21.08 0.32 0.26
CA THR A 105 -22.25 0.20 -0.64
C THR A 105 -22.97 1.53 -0.89
N LYS A 106 -22.67 2.55 -0.09
CA LYS A 106 -23.13 3.94 -0.20
C LYS A 106 -22.03 4.89 0.32
N GLY A 107 -22.30 6.17 0.38
CA GLY A 107 -21.41 7.17 0.99
C GLY A 107 -20.39 7.78 0.02
N GLY A 108 -20.41 7.39 -1.24
CA GLY A 108 -19.67 8.07 -2.32
C GLY A 108 -20.39 9.33 -2.81
N SER A 109 -19.75 10.05 -3.73
CA SER A 109 -20.29 11.27 -4.32
C SER A 109 -21.58 10.96 -5.09
N ASN A 110 -22.56 11.84 -5.01
CA ASN A 110 -23.83 11.76 -5.75
C ASN A 110 -24.64 10.47 -5.52
N GLY A 111 -24.54 9.88 -4.30
CA GLY A 111 -25.27 8.67 -3.93
C GLY A 111 -24.65 7.37 -4.50
N LEU A 112 -23.49 7.46 -5.09
CA LEU A 112 -22.73 6.29 -5.56
C LEU A 112 -22.11 5.51 -4.39
N PRO A 113 -21.72 4.26 -4.62
CA PRO A 113 -20.87 3.52 -3.70
C PRO A 113 -19.55 4.26 -3.42
N TYR A 114 -19.06 4.17 -2.18
CA TYR A 114 -17.75 4.68 -1.83
C TYR A 114 -16.66 3.73 -2.32
N ALA A 115 -15.59 4.26 -2.91
CA ALA A 115 -14.47 3.44 -3.35
C ALA A 115 -13.16 4.23 -3.36
N VAL A 116 -12.11 3.61 -2.79
CA VAL A 116 -10.70 4.01 -2.92
C VAL A 116 -9.88 2.76 -3.13
N GLY A 117 -8.97 2.74 -4.08
CA GLY A 117 -8.16 1.58 -4.40
C GLY A 117 -6.72 1.89 -4.76
N TYR A 118 -5.82 1.01 -4.36
CA TYR A 118 -4.41 1.00 -4.75
C TYR A 118 -4.02 -0.38 -5.26
N GLY A 119 -3.22 -0.44 -6.31
CA GLY A 119 -2.60 -1.65 -6.83
C GLY A 119 -1.12 -1.41 -7.11
N ASN A 120 -0.25 -2.31 -6.63
CA ASN A 120 1.17 -2.23 -6.87
C ASN A 120 1.46 -2.28 -8.38
N GLY A 121 2.31 -1.37 -8.86
CA GLY A 121 2.63 -1.27 -10.30
C GLY A 121 1.53 -0.61 -11.15
N GLN A 122 0.40 -0.19 -10.55
CA GLN A 122 -0.63 0.58 -11.25
C GLN A 122 -0.40 2.09 -11.02
N PRO A 123 -0.71 2.94 -12.01
CA PRO A 123 -0.62 4.39 -11.84
C PRO A 123 -1.68 4.90 -10.85
N GLY A 124 -1.36 5.99 -10.16
CA GLY A 124 -2.31 6.74 -9.33
C GLY A 124 -2.27 6.43 -7.85
N GLY A 125 -1.16 5.88 -7.35
CA GLY A 125 -1.04 5.69 -5.91
C GLY A 125 0.29 5.14 -5.44
N SER A 126 0.40 5.03 -4.12
CA SER A 126 1.52 4.41 -3.41
C SER A 126 1.04 3.80 -2.10
N ALA A 127 1.74 2.81 -1.58
CA ALA A 127 1.44 2.25 -0.27
C ALA A 127 2.72 1.84 0.46
N THR A 128 2.74 2.06 1.77
CA THR A 128 3.84 1.70 2.67
C THR A 128 3.28 0.88 3.82
N LEU A 129 4.00 -0.17 4.21
CA LEU A 129 3.66 -1.04 5.32
C LEU A 129 4.57 -0.77 6.52
N ALA A 130 3.97 -0.63 7.70
CA ALA A 130 4.64 -0.70 8.99
C ALA A 130 4.07 -1.90 9.78
N LYS A 131 4.94 -2.66 10.43
CA LYS A 131 4.57 -3.85 11.22
C LYS A 131 5.00 -3.68 12.66
N ASP A 132 4.14 -4.07 13.58
CA ASP A 132 4.45 -4.19 15.00
C ASP A 132 3.73 -5.43 15.55
N GLY A 133 4.45 -6.52 15.71
CA GLY A 133 3.88 -7.83 16.04
C GLY A 133 2.79 -8.24 15.04
N ASN A 134 1.57 -8.40 15.54
CA ASN A 134 0.39 -8.73 14.73
C ASN A 134 -0.41 -7.49 14.28
N THR A 135 0.14 -6.30 14.44
CA THR A 135 -0.47 -5.06 13.97
C THR A 135 0.21 -4.59 12.69
N PHE A 136 -0.60 -4.37 11.66
CA PHE A 136 -0.15 -3.92 10.35
C PHE A 136 -0.76 -2.56 10.06
N ARG A 137 0.07 -1.54 9.84
CA ARG A 137 -0.38 -0.22 9.41
C ARG A 137 0.02 0.01 7.97
N ILE A 138 -0.94 0.35 7.15
CA ILE A 138 -0.74 0.63 5.73
C ILE A 138 -1.15 2.08 5.48
N THR A 139 -0.21 2.88 5.03
CA THR A 139 -0.42 4.28 4.66
C THR A 139 -0.10 4.48 3.20
N GLY A 140 -0.81 5.37 2.55
CA GLY A 140 -0.57 5.63 1.14
C GLY A 140 -1.60 6.52 0.49
N GLU A 141 -1.65 6.41 -0.82
CA GLU A 141 -2.57 7.12 -1.70
C GLU A 141 -3.11 6.14 -2.73
N GLY A 142 -4.38 6.25 -3.05
CA GLY A 142 -5.05 5.40 -4.04
C GLY A 142 -6.01 6.20 -4.90
N VAL A 143 -6.48 5.57 -5.96
CA VAL A 143 -7.47 6.14 -6.87
C VAL A 143 -8.84 6.08 -6.21
N SER A 144 -9.54 7.20 -6.15
CA SER A 144 -10.92 7.28 -5.69
C SER A 144 -11.90 7.25 -6.88
N ALA A 145 -13.18 7.03 -6.59
CA ALA A 145 -14.22 7.11 -7.60
C ALA A 145 -14.19 8.48 -8.31
N PRO A 146 -14.34 8.53 -9.63
CA PRO A 146 -14.30 9.77 -10.38
C PRO A 146 -15.43 10.71 -9.96
N ASP A 147 -15.17 12.01 -10.03
CA ASP A 147 -16.20 13.02 -9.85
C ASP A 147 -17.07 13.06 -11.12
N MET A 148 -18.30 12.54 -11.02
CA MET A 148 -19.25 12.52 -12.13
C MET A 148 -19.73 13.91 -12.54
N THR A 149 -19.48 14.94 -11.71
CA THR A 149 -19.79 16.34 -12.07
C THR A 149 -18.71 16.98 -12.93
N ASN A 150 -17.49 16.42 -12.90
CA ASN A 150 -16.36 16.84 -13.72
C ASN A 150 -15.58 15.63 -14.29
N PRO A 151 -16.17 14.88 -15.23
CA PRO A 151 -15.57 13.65 -15.75
C PRO A 151 -14.25 13.87 -16.52
N LEU A 152 -13.97 15.11 -16.93
CA LEU A 152 -12.72 15.44 -17.64
C LEU A 152 -11.54 15.67 -16.70
N ALA A 153 -11.76 15.81 -15.40
CA ALA A 153 -10.69 15.97 -14.41
C ALA A 153 -9.88 14.68 -14.19
N GLY A 154 -10.34 13.56 -14.71
CA GLY A 154 -9.73 12.25 -14.48
C GLY A 154 -10.07 11.68 -13.10
N PRO A 155 -9.51 10.52 -12.75
CA PRO A 155 -9.68 9.94 -11.42
C PRO A 155 -9.00 10.80 -10.37
N ALA A 156 -9.70 11.08 -9.28
CA ALA A 156 -9.11 11.73 -8.12
C ALA A 156 -8.29 10.71 -7.31
N THR A 157 -7.33 11.18 -6.53
CA THR A 157 -6.60 10.37 -5.57
C THR A 157 -7.04 10.72 -4.15
N ALA A 158 -6.94 9.75 -3.24
CA ALA A 158 -7.26 9.91 -1.83
C ALA A 158 -6.20 9.24 -0.97
N LYS A 159 -5.79 9.89 0.12
CA LYS A 159 -4.82 9.34 1.07
C LYS A 159 -5.51 8.42 2.03
N PHE A 160 -4.94 7.25 2.27
CA PHE A 160 -5.47 6.30 3.27
C PHE A 160 -4.45 6.04 4.37
N ASP A 161 -4.98 5.76 5.57
CA ASP A 161 -4.22 5.30 6.74
C ASP A 161 -5.06 4.24 7.44
N ILE A 162 -4.58 3.01 7.41
CA ILE A 162 -5.34 1.83 7.85
C ILE A 162 -4.49 1.03 8.81
N THR A 163 -5.04 0.69 9.97
CA THR A 163 -4.44 -0.19 10.95
C THR A 163 -5.25 -1.47 11.08
N PHE A 164 -4.62 -2.60 10.84
CA PHE A 164 -5.16 -3.94 11.06
C PHE A 164 -4.55 -4.51 12.33
N ALA A 165 -5.32 -4.63 13.40
CA ALA A 165 -4.90 -5.29 14.63
C ALA A 165 -5.39 -6.75 14.62
N CYS A 166 -4.53 -7.66 14.18
CA CYS A 166 -4.84 -9.07 14.04
C CYS A 166 -4.75 -9.78 15.40
N THR A 167 -5.82 -10.40 15.87
CA THR A 167 -5.79 -11.27 17.05
C THR A 167 -5.14 -12.61 16.71
N THR A 168 -5.42 -13.12 15.53
CA THR A 168 -4.85 -14.35 14.96
C THR A 168 -4.58 -14.15 13.48
N ILE A 169 -3.60 -14.87 12.94
CA ILE A 169 -3.35 -14.95 11.50
C ILE A 169 -3.54 -16.42 11.11
N ALA A 170 -4.58 -16.72 10.35
CA ALA A 170 -4.93 -18.08 9.91
C ALA A 170 -4.12 -18.50 8.69
#